data_716fd839e3785b2b34b57f799524c414
#
_entry.id   716fd839e3785b2b34b57f799524c414
#
_cell.length_a   1.000
_cell.length_b   1.000
_cell.length_c   1.000
_cell.angle_alpha   90.00
_cell.angle_beta   90.00
_cell.angle_gamma   90.00
#
_symmetry.space_group_name_H-M   'P 1'
#
loop_
_entity.id
_entity.type
_entity.pdbx_description
1 polymer ?
#
loop_
_entity_poly.entity_id
_entity_poly.type
_entity_poly.pdbx_seq_one_letter_code
_entity_poly.pdbx_strand_id
1 'polypeptide(L)'
;MEVIIKTPEKLVIRTDSNYSLLNAVRRSVEEIPTLAIEDVEIFKNDSALYDEVLAHRIGLIPLKNESKITSKSSGTFSLKKMGPSIVYSGDFKGDLKIVYDNIPLTILEKDQEIEIVATALVGTGLQHTKHVPGLIYYRHLFEVKSG
;
A
#
# COMPACT_ATOMS: atom_id res chain seq x y z
N MET A 1 -25.37 17.02 -3.32
CA MET A 1 -24.38 15.91 -3.20
C MET A 1 -25.13 14.66 -2.75
N GLU A 2 -25.03 13.60 -3.54
CA GLU A 2 -25.74 12.32 -3.34
C GLU A 2 -24.73 11.18 -3.29
N VAL A 3 -24.86 10.28 -2.33
CA VAL A 3 -24.01 9.08 -2.22
C VAL A 3 -24.68 7.95 -2.99
N ILE A 4 -24.04 7.48 -4.06
CA ILE A 4 -24.55 6.40 -4.92
C ILE A 4 -24.08 5.04 -4.42
N ILE A 5 -22.80 4.93 -4.04
CA ILE A 5 -22.19 3.69 -3.52
C ILE A 5 -21.37 4.05 -2.30
N LYS A 6 -21.53 3.26 -1.23
CA LYS A 6 -20.68 3.34 -0.04
C LYS A 6 -20.37 1.94 0.47
N THR A 7 -19.15 1.48 0.23
CA THR A 7 -18.60 0.24 0.78
C THR A 7 -17.31 0.56 1.52
N PRO A 8 -16.71 -0.37 2.27
CA PRO A 8 -15.42 -0.16 2.89
C PRO A 8 -14.30 0.21 1.90
N GLU A 9 -14.41 -0.24 0.66
CA GLU A 9 -13.37 -0.09 -0.37
C GLU A 9 -13.70 0.96 -1.43
N LYS A 10 -14.98 1.38 -1.56
CA LYS A 10 -15.42 2.23 -2.66
C LYS A 10 -16.49 3.22 -2.22
N LEU A 11 -16.25 4.50 -2.51
CA LEU A 11 -17.21 5.58 -2.35
C LEU A 11 -17.48 6.24 -3.70
N VAL A 12 -18.75 6.27 -4.13
CA VAL A 12 -19.20 6.98 -5.33
C VAL A 12 -20.19 8.05 -4.94
N ILE A 13 -19.88 9.28 -5.30
CA ILE A 13 -20.69 10.46 -4.99
C ILE A 13 -21.07 11.15 -6.29
N ARG A 14 -22.33 11.54 -6.42
CA ARG A 14 -22.84 12.48 -7.46
C ARG A 14 -22.88 13.88 -6.88
N THR A 15 -22.34 14.85 -7.58
CA THR A 15 -22.33 16.25 -7.14
C THR A 15 -22.38 17.20 -8.34
N ASP A 16 -22.93 18.38 -8.14
CA ASP A 16 -22.95 19.49 -9.09
C ASP A 16 -21.80 20.48 -8.82
N SER A 17 -20.78 20.05 -8.06
CA SER A 17 -19.65 20.89 -7.69
C SER A 17 -18.78 21.26 -8.90
N ASN A 18 -18.14 22.41 -8.80
CA ASN A 18 -17.22 22.93 -9.79
C ASN A 18 -16.01 21.97 -9.99
N TYR A 19 -15.55 21.82 -11.24
CA TYR A 19 -14.42 20.97 -11.60
C TYR A 19 -13.12 21.35 -10.89
N SER A 20 -12.89 22.63 -10.65
CA SER A 20 -11.70 23.08 -9.92
C SER A 20 -11.68 22.49 -8.49
N LEU A 21 -12.82 22.46 -7.82
CA LEU A 21 -12.95 21.83 -6.51
C LEU A 21 -12.75 20.32 -6.57
N LEU A 22 -13.36 19.66 -7.56
CA LEU A 22 -13.20 18.21 -7.73
C LEU A 22 -11.75 17.83 -8.03
N ASN A 23 -11.05 18.63 -8.83
CA ASN A 23 -9.63 18.42 -9.09
C ASN A 23 -8.77 18.69 -7.85
N ALA A 24 -9.09 19.71 -7.04
CA ALA A 24 -8.40 19.95 -5.78
C ALA A 24 -8.56 18.77 -4.83
N VAL A 25 -9.76 18.23 -4.67
CA VAL A 25 -10.02 17.02 -3.86
C VAL A 25 -9.26 15.81 -4.40
N ARG A 26 -9.25 15.60 -5.72
CA ARG A 26 -8.49 14.50 -6.34
C ARG A 26 -6.98 14.60 -6.02
N ARG A 27 -6.42 15.79 -6.07
CA ARG A 27 -4.99 16.02 -5.80
C ARG A 27 -4.65 15.93 -4.32
N SER A 28 -5.56 16.35 -3.43
CA SER A 28 -5.32 16.34 -1.98
C SER A 28 -5.11 14.93 -1.40
N VAL A 29 -5.50 13.87 -2.11
CA VAL A 29 -5.25 12.50 -1.65
C VAL A 29 -3.75 12.18 -1.54
N GLU A 30 -2.92 12.81 -2.37
CA GLU A 30 -1.46 12.64 -2.34
C GLU A 30 -0.80 13.30 -1.12
N GLU A 31 -1.50 14.20 -0.44
CA GLU A 31 -1.01 14.91 0.76
C GLU A 31 -1.35 14.17 2.07
N ILE A 32 -2.15 13.11 1.99
CA ILE A 32 -2.56 12.33 3.18
C ILE A 32 -1.39 11.52 3.71
N PRO A 33 -0.97 11.72 4.98
CA PRO A 33 0.11 10.93 5.57
C PRO A 33 -0.26 9.45 5.63
N THR A 34 0.62 8.59 5.10
CA THR A 34 0.38 7.15 4.97
C THR A 34 1.63 6.38 5.34
N LEU A 35 1.47 5.30 6.10
CA LEU A 35 2.54 4.36 6.42
C LEU A 35 2.89 3.51 5.20
N ALA A 36 4.19 3.41 4.91
CA ALA A 36 4.72 2.45 3.94
C ALA A 36 6.10 1.97 4.39
N ILE A 37 6.53 0.82 3.89
CA ILE A 37 7.86 0.29 4.14
C ILE A 37 8.88 1.16 3.40
N GLU A 38 9.84 1.72 4.13
CA GLU A 38 10.86 2.64 3.60
C GLU A 38 12.19 1.93 3.43
N ASP A 39 12.68 1.28 4.48
CA ASP A 39 13.94 0.58 4.50
C ASP A 39 13.75 -0.93 4.59
N VAL A 40 14.59 -1.69 3.88
CA VAL A 40 14.60 -3.15 3.91
C VAL A 40 16.04 -3.62 4.07
N GLU A 41 16.33 -4.25 5.19
CA GLU A 41 17.61 -4.88 5.47
C GLU A 41 17.48 -6.39 5.20
N ILE A 42 18.24 -6.88 4.23
CA ILE A 42 18.25 -8.29 3.82
C ILE A 42 19.51 -8.94 4.39
N PHE A 43 19.35 -9.75 5.42
CA PHE A 43 20.45 -10.49 6.05
C PHE A 43 20.78 -11.76 5.28
N LYS A 44 19.76 -12.38 4.70
CA LYS A 44 19.91 -13.60 3.90
C LYS A 44 18.83 -13.67 2.82
N ASN A 45 19.22 -14.01 1.61
CA ASN A 45 18.32 -14.25 0.50
C ASN A 45 18.89 -15.34 -0.42
N ASP A 46 18.47 -16.57 -0.22
CA ASP A 46 18.81 -17.70 -1.08
C ASP A 46 17.78 -17.89 -2.22
N SER A 47 16.78 -17.00 -2.35
CA SER A 47 15.75 -17.11 -3.39
C SER A 47 16.28 -16.75 -4.78
N ALA A 48 15.52 -17.07 -5.82
CA ALA A 48 15.87 -16.73 -7.19
C ALA A 48 15.76 -15.24 -7.54
N LEU A 49 15.19 -14.41 -6.66
CA LEU A 49 15.06 -12.97 -6.87
C LEU A 49 16.27 -12.23 -6.29
N TYR A 50 16.77 -11.22 -7.03
CA TYR A 50 17.76 -10.29 -6.51
C TYR A 50 17.21 -9.45 -5.38
N ASP A 51 18.09 -9.01 -4.48
CA ASP A 51 17.73 -8.25 -3.28
C ASP A 51 16.97 -6.97 -3.60
N GLU A 52 17.35 -6.24 -4.65
CA GLU A 52 16.69 -5.01 -5.08
C GLU A 52 15.25 -5.25 -5.56
N VAL A 53 15.04 -6.35 -6.29
CA VAL A 53 13.69 -6.73 -6.77
C VAL A 53 12.81 -7.12 -5.59
N LEU A 54 13.37 -7.88 -4.64
CA LEU A 54 12.68 -8.30 -3.44
C LEU A 54 12.34 -7.10 -2.55
N ALA A 55 13.30 -6.21 -2.32
CA ALA A 55 13.10 -4.97 -1.56
C ALA A 55 12.02 -4.07 -2.18
N HIS A 56 12.02 -3.92 -3.51
CA HIS A 56 10.99 -3.19 -4.22
C HIS A 56 9.59 -3.80 -4.01
N ARG A 57 9.45 -5.13 -4.10
CA ARG A 57 8.18 -5.81 -3.85
C ARG A 57 7.70 -5.64 -2.42
N ILE A 58 8.61 -5.74 -1.44
CA ILE A 58 8.33 -5.54 -0.02
C ILE A 58 7.89 -4.10 0.23
N GLY A 59 8.56 -3.11 -0.35
CA GLY A 59 8.21 -1.69 -0.24
C GLY A 59 6.81 -1.32 -0.74
N LEU A 60 6.21 -2.16 -1.60
CA LEU A 60 4.85 -1.96 -2.14
C LEU A 60 3.76 -2.70 -1.34
N ILE A 61 4.11 -3.40 -0.26
CA ILE A 61 3.11 -4.06 0.61
C ILE A 61 2.27 -2.98 1.31
N PRO A 62 0.94 -2.97 1.12
CA PRO A 62 0.08 -1.99 1.77
C PRO A 62 -0.05 -2.28 3.27
N LEU A 63 0.19 -1.25 4.07
CA LEU A 63 0.08 -1.29 5.52
C LEU A 63 -1.23 -0.66 5.99
N LYS A 64 -1.76 -1.16 7.10
CA LYS A 64 -2.98 -0.62 7.70
C LYS A 64 -2.64 0.67 8.44
N ASN A 65 -3.25 1.78 8.03
CA ASN A 65 -3.17 3.02 8.77
C ASN A 65 -4.04 2.92 10.03
N GLU A 66 -3.46 3.09 11.19
CA GLU A 66 -4.22 3.25 12.43
C GLU A 66 -4.77 4.68 12.54
N SER A 67 -5.84 4.86 13.33
CA SER A 67 -6.59 6.12 13.39
C SER A 67 -5.83 7.34 13.95
N LYS A 68 -4.59 7.15 14.41
CA LYS A 68 -3.72 8.22 14.95
C LYS A 68 -2.31 8.12 14.39
N ILE A 69 -2.17 8.32 13.07
CA ILE A 69 -0.85 8.42 12.47
C ILE A 69 -0.30 9.82 12.69
N THR A 70 0.89 9.88 13.25
CA THR A 70 1.69 11.10 13.37
C THR A 70 2.94 10.96 12.49
N SER A 71 3.58 12.08 12.16
CA SER A 71 4.84 12.08 11.39
C SER A 71 5.99 11.32 12.05
N LYS A 72 5.83 10.91 13.31
CA LYS A 72 6.79 10.10 14.07
C LYS A 72 6.39 8.62 14.17
N SER A 73 5.25 8.22 13.58
CA SER A 73 4.84 6.83 13.61
C SER A 73 5.78 6.00 12.73
N SER A 74 6.32 4.96 13.31
CA SER A 74 7.19 3.99 12.65
C SER A 74 6.87 2.60 13.18
N GLY A 75 7.27 1.59 12.45
CA GLY A 75 7.15 0.21 12.91
C GLY A 75 8.12 -0.69 12.18
N THR A 76 8.48 -1.77 12.83
CA THR A 76 9.44 -2.74 12.31
C THR A 76 8.76 -4.08 12.06
N PHE A 77 9.14 -4.73 10.98
CA PHE A 77 8.72 -6.07 10.62
C PHE A 77 9.93 -6.96 10.46
N SER A 78 9.81 -8.20 10.86
CA SER A 78 10.81 -9.23 10.60
C SER A 78 10.19 -10.41 9.86
N LEU A 79 10.94 -10.99 8.94
CA LEU A 79 10.58 -12.19 8.22
C LEU A 79 11.76 -13.15 8.25
N LYS A 80 11.50 -14.38 8.70
CA LYS A 80 12.45 -15.49 8.60
C LYS A 80 11.70 -16.74 8.18
N LYS A 81 12.12 -17.32 7.03
CA LYS A 81 11.45 -18.50 6.47
C LYS A 81 12.42 -19.40 5.74
N MET A 82 12.21 -20.71 5.87
CA MET A 82 12.96 -21.74 5.14
C MET A 82 12.06 -22.43 4.13
N GLY A 83 12.65 -22.85 3.01
CA GLY A 83 11.99 -23.63 1.99
C GLY A 83 11.91 -25.13 2.29
N PRO A 84 11.15 -25.90 1.50
CA PRO A 84 10.43 -25.44 0.29
C PRO A 84 9.12 -24.73 0.65
N SER A 85 8.93 -23.48 0.23
CA SER A 85 7.69 -22.72 0.51
C SER A 85 7.58 -21.45 -0.34
N ILE A 86 6.36 -20.92 -0.47
CA ILE A 86 6.13 -19.58 -1.00
C ILE A 86 6.17 -18.60 0.18
N VAL A 87 6.88 -17.51 0.00
CA VAL A 87 6.93 -16.41 0.98
C VAL A 87 5.82 -15.42 0.64
N TYR A 88 4.96 -15.14 1.62
CA TYR A 88 3.86 -14.21 1.49
C TYR A 88 4.07 -12.98 2.39
N SER A 89 3.36 -11.89 2.07
CA SER A 89 3.34 -10.69 2.93
C SER A 89 2.93 -10.99 4.37
N GLY A 90 1.99 -11.89 4.60
CA GLY A 90 1.54 -12.32 5.91
C GLY A 90 2.57 -13.09 6.74
N ASP A 91 3.69 -13.50 6.15
CA ASP A 91 4.79 -14.14 6.89
C ASP A 91 5.62 -13.12 7.70
N PHE A 92 5.50 -11.83 7.42
CA PHE A 92 6.10 -10.78 8.22
C PHE A 92 5.44 -10.67 9.60
N LYS A 93 6.26 -10.57 10.63
CA LYS A 93 5.85 -10.34 12.03
C LYS A 93 6.35 -8.99 12.49
N GLY A 94 5.51 -8.19 13.13
CA GLY A 94 5.92 -6.87 13.59
C GLY A 94 4.80 -6.07 14.25
N ASP A 95 5.09 -4.81 14.51
CA ASP A 95 4.23 -3.92 15.30
C ASP A 95 3.02 -3.39 14.52
N LEU A 96 3.08 -3.39 13.19
CA LEU A 96 2.04 -2.88 12.32
C LEU A 96 1.31 -4.02 11.60
N LYS A 97 0.12 -3.73 11.10
CA LYS A 97 -0.70 -4.70 10.38
C LYS A 97 -0.58 -4.51 8.87
N ILE A 98 -0.35 -5.60 8.17
CA ILE A 98 -0.44 -5.70 6.72
C ILE A 98 -1.93 -5.78 6.33
N VAL A 99 -2.29 -5.20 5.19
CA VAL A 99 -3.69 -5.21 4.70
C VAL A 99 -4.05 -6.55 4.08
N TYR A 100 -3.14 -7.12 3.28
CA TYR A 100 -3.33 -8.38 2.57
C TYR A 100 -2.20 -9.35 2.89
N ASP A 101 -2.54 -10.48 3.51
CA ASP A 101 -1.55 -11.47 3.96
C ASP A 101 -1.09 -12.41 2.83
N ASN A 102 -1.77 -12.42 1.69
CA ASN A 102 -1.59 -13.39 0.61
C ASN A 102 -0.86 -12.82 -0.62
N ILE A 103 -0.13 -11.71 -0.50
CA ILE A 103 0.70 -11.19 -1.59
C ILE A 103 1.97 -12.05 -1.69
N PRO A 104 2.19 -12.80 -2.80
CA PRO A 104 3.38 -13.63 -2.96
C PRO A 104 4.61 -12.74 -3.20
N LEU A 105 5.69 -12.96 -2.47
CA LEU A 105 6.94 -12.20 -2.57
C LEU A 105 7.99 -12.95 -3.35
N THR A 106 8.30 -14.17 -2.94
CA THR A 106 9.25 -15.07 -3.61
C THR A 106 8.94 -16.52 -3.31
N ILE A 107 9.64 -17.43 -4.01
CA ILE A 107 9.56 -18.88 -3.79
C ILE A 107 10.92 -19.31 -3.25
N LEU A 108 10.91 -20.16 -2.24
CA LEU A 108 12.09 -20.81 -1.69
C LEU A 108 12.04 -22.29 -2.05
N GLU A 109 13.12 -22.76 -2.63
CA GLU A 109 13.36 -24.18 -2.87
C GLU A 109 13.86 -24.88 -1.60
N LYS A 110 14.10 -26.18 -1.69
CA LYS A 110 14.66 -26.95 -0.58
C LYS A 110 16.01 -26.39 -0.15
N ASP A 111 16.22 -26.29 1.17
CA ASP A 111 17.44 -25.80 1.81
C ASP A 111 17.76 -24.30 1.57
N GLN A 112 16.83 -23.55 0.97
CA GLN A 112 16.92 -22.09 0.84
C GLN A 112 16.29 -21.38 2.03
N GLU A 113 16.85 -20.25 2.40
CA GLU A 113 16.38 -19.44 3.53
C GLU A 113 16.31 -17.96 3.16
N ILE A 114 15.39 -17.24 3.77
CA ILE A 114 15.27 -15.80 3.70
C ILE A 114 15.18 -15.21 5.11
N GLU A 115 15.94 -14.13 5.35
CA GLU A 115 15.91 -13.37 6.60
C GLU A 115 15.98 -11.87 6.30
N ILE A 116 14.91 -11.15 6.68
CA ILE A 116 14.69 -9.75 6.32
C ILE A 116 14.14 -9.00 7.53
N VAL A 117 14.59 -7.75 7.67
CA VAL A 117 13.97 -6.74 8.54
C VAL A 117 13.55 -5.56 7.69
N ALA A 118 12.32 -5.11 7.85
CA ALA A 118 11.74 -3.99 7.13
C ALA A 118 11.25 -2.92 8.12
N THR A 119 11.56 -1.67 7.85
CA THR A 119 11.13 -0.52 8.65
C THR A 119 10.14 0.32 7.87
N ALA A 120 8.98 0.58 8.45
CA ALA A 120 7.95 1.43 7.88
C ALA A 120 7.99 2.82 8.50
N LEU A 121 7.83 3.84 7.66
CA LEU A 121 7.77 5.25 8.04
C LEU A 121 6.53 5.91 7.43
N VAL A 122 6.16 7.05 7.99
CA VAL A 122 5.08 7.89 7.45
C VAL A 122 5.63 8.81 6.37
N GLY A 123 4.99 8.80 5.22
CA GLY A 123 5.27 9.71 4.11
C GLY A 123 3.98 10.16 3.42
N THR A 124 4.13 10.87 2.32
CA THR A 124 3.02 11.36 1.49
C THR A 124 3.20 10.90 0.04
N GLY A 125 2.12 10.83 -0.72
CA GLY A 125 2.14 10.49 -2.14
C GLY A 125 2.98 11.45 -2.99
N LEU A 126 3.20 12.68 -2.52
CA LEU A 126 4.11 13.64 -3.15
C LEU A 126 5.58 13.22 -3.09
N GLN A 127 5.97 12.43 -2.09
CA GLN A 127 7.32 11.90 -1.93
C GLN A 127 7.51 10.62 -2.76
N HIS A 128 6.57 9.68 -2.63
CA HIS A 128 6.59 8.44 -3.39
C HIS A 128 5.18 7.83 -3.48
N THR A 129 4.84 7.23 -4.63
CA THR A 129 3.53 6.61 -4.91
C THR A 129 3.12 5.53 -3.90
N LYS A 130 4.05 4.85 -3.24
CA LYS A 130 3.75 3.85 -2.18
C LYS A 130 2.97 4.43 -1.00
N HIS A 131 3.04 5.76 -0.79
CA HIS A 131 2.32 6.47 0.26
C HIS A 131 0.95 7.00 -0.18
N VAL A 132 0.51 6.74 -1.43
CA VAL A 132 -0.83 7.15 -1.89
C VAL A 132 -1.87 6.20 -1.30
N PRO A 133 -2.81 6.69 -0.44
CA PRO A 133 -3.74 5.82 0.28
C PRO A 133 -4.90 5.30 -0.59
N GLY A 134 -5.10 5.85 -1.77
CA GLY A 134 -6.18 5.44 -2.65
C GLY A 134 -6.24 6.20 -3.96
N LEU A 135 -7.14 5.80 -4.84
CA LEU A 135 -7.38 6.40 -6.13
C LEU A 135 -8.65 7.23 -6.11
N ILE A 136 -8.54 8.52 -6.44
CA ILE A 136 -9.68 9.42 -6.63
C ILE A 136 -9.71 9.90 -8.07
N TYR A 137 -10.85 9.78 -8.71
CA TYR A 137 -11.11 10.35 -10.03
C TYR A 137 -12.55 10.83 -10.13
N TYR A 138 -12.84 11.71 -11.07
CA TYR A 138 -14.18 12.16 -11.38
C TYR A 138 -14.45 12.06 -12.90
N ARG A 139 -15.72 11.99 -13.25
CA ARG A 139 -16.19 11.99 -14.64
C ARG A 139 -17.46 12.79 -14.76
N HIS A 140 -17.72 13.31 -15.97
CA HIS A 140 -19.00 13.92 -16.28
C HIS A 140 -20.11 12.87 -16.35
N LEU A 141 -21.28 13.23 -15.89
CA LEU A 141 -22.51 12.50 -16.17
C LEU A 141 -23.22 13.21 -17.31
N PHE A 142 -23.44 12.50 -18.39
CA PHE A 142 -24.20 12.99 -19.54
C PHE A 142 -25.58 12.37 -19.51
N GLU A 143 -26.63 13.19 -19.69
CA GLU A 143 -27.98 12.72 -19.96
C GLU A 143 -28.23 12.80 -21.46
N VAL A 144 -28.55 11.67 -22.08
CA VAL A 144 -28.99 11.63 -23.47
C VAL A 144 -30.48 11.94 -23.48
N LYS A 145 -30.85 13.12 -23.96
CA LYS A 145 -32.26 13.45 -24.23
C LYS A 145 -32.55 13.04 -25.67
N SER A 146 -33.48 12.08 -25.84
CA SER A 146 -34.10 11.81 -27.14
C SER A 146 -34.97 13.00 -27.48
N GLY A 147 -34.68 13.65 -28.61
CA GLY A 147 -35.53 14.72 -29.19
C GLY A 147 -36.81 14.13 -29.79
#